data_84a0bae38b2ba5726b80f7a874e7ee2c
#
_entry.id   84a0bae38b2ba5726b80f7a874e7ee2c
#
_cell.length_a   1.000
_cell.length_b   1.000
_cell.length_c   1.000
_cell.angle_alpha   90.00
_cell.angle_beta   90.00
_cell.angle_gamma   90.00
#
_symmetry.space_group_name_H-M   'P 1'
#
loop_
_entity.id
_entity.type
_entity.pdbx_description
1 polymer ?
#
loop_
_entity_poly.entity_id
_entity_poly.type
_entity_poly.pdbx_seq_one_letter_code
_entity_poly.pdbx_strand_id
1 'polypeptide(L)'
;MDLSRYGWRAIMLIAMFAMLFQQAFSYVCQIVLPILADRIAEDFGISRGWLGLYLFIQNSVAIVAAVGCGGFILRYGPLRVSQWALLLMASSLLVIASGWLWLFPIAAVLLGASAVSTPASSHILARVSPPRLAPLVFSVKQTGVPVGSLIGGLLIPTLLALVVYSATFGTTIRLGTYGTALATAAIVIVVAFLLQPIRDYFDRERNPDTKLSISDLPATIRLVLENYPLRDIAFSAFAFGGLQALFSGFFILYMIDGLGYSEVEAGSIFAFSSVTAIFARILWGVIGGTLVSARWVMAGIGFFGGVAGVLMSVVDMSWSAAELTALAILFNVTAISWHGILLAETARLAPQDQVGGVTGGVLSFTSVAMMIYPAVYGGLLASTGSYGIGFLLAAIPSFIAFAIFVNRPVEGPWLSALLRAFRSWCNLRTAVRAAGVVLAGSLLGSAWHFSG
;
A
#
# COMPACT_ATOMS: atom_id res chain seq x y z
N MET A 1 -11.61 -14.40 25.33
CA MET A 1 -12.71 -13.41 25.49
C MET A 1 -13.92 -13.93 24.71
N ASP A 2 -15.05 -14.12 25.38
CA ASP A 2 -16.27 -14.60 24.71
C ASP A 2 -17.00 -13.43 24.06
N LEU A 3 -16.76 -13.22 22.77
CA LEU A 3 -17.37 -12.15 21.99
C LEU A 3 -18.83 -12.43 21.60
N SER A 4 -19.33 -13.65 21.78
CA SER A 4 -20.72 -14.01 21.43
C SER A 4 -21.77 -13.24 22.23
N ARG A 5 -21.36 -12.66 23.38
CA ARG A 5 -22.22 -11.85 24.28
C ARG A 5 -22.40 -10.41 23.80
N TYR A 6 -21.63 -9.98 22.79
CA TYR A 6 -21.66 -8.60 22.30
C TYR A 6 -22.51 -8.47 21.03
N GLY A 7 -23.19 -7.34 20.89
CA GLY A 7 -23.93 -7.03 19.68
C GLY A 7 -23.00 -6.85 18.46
N TRP A 8 -23.56 -7.04 17.27
CA TRP A 8 -22.79 -7.00 16.01
C TRP A 8 -21.94 -5.71 15.83
N ARG A 9 -22.43 -4.54 16.32
CA ARG A 9 -21.69 -3.27 16.26
C ARG A 9 -20.40 -3.33 17.07
N ALA A 10 -20.45 -3.86 18.27
CA ALA A 10 -19.28 -4.00 19.12
C ALA A 10 -18.26 -4.98 18.51
N ILE A 11 -18.71 -6.10 17.96
CA ILE A 11 -17.87 -7.08 17.28
C ILE A 11 -17.16 -6.45 16.07
N MET A 12 -17.90 -5.69 15.26
CA MET A 12 -17.35 -4.97 14.10
C MET A 12 -16.28 -3.94 14.54
N LEU A 13 -16.55 -3.16 15.60
CA LEU A 13 -15.59 -2.19 16.11
C LEU A 13 -14.33 -2.87 16.68
N ILE A 14 -14.48 -3.96 17.44
CA ILE A 14 -13.35 -4.74 17.96
C ILE A 14 -12.50 -5.27 16.81
N ALA A 15 -13.13 -5.86 15.78
CA ALA A 15 -12.41 -6.34 14.61
C ALA A 15 -11.68 -5.20 13.87
N MET A 16 -12.38 -4.09 13.65
CA MET A 16 -11.83 -2.93 12.93
C MET A 16 -10.60 -2.36 13.64
N PHE A 17 -10.70 -2.11 14.96
CA PHE A 17 -9.57 -1.55 15.73
C PHE A 17 -8.44 -2.56 15.93
N ALA A 18 -8.75 -3.85 16.15
CA ALA A 18 -7.74 -4.89 16.24
C ALA A 18 -6.95 -5.02 14.93
N MET A 19 -7.62 -4.96 13.78
CA MET A 19 -6.98 -5.04 12.47
C MET A 19 -6.29 -3.74 12.07
N LEU A 20 -6.74 -2.58 12.54
CA LEU A 20 -6.04 -1.30 12.40
C LEU A 20 -4.72 -1.35 13.18
N PHE A 21 -4.77 -1.78 14.44
CA PHE A 21 -3.59 -1.90 15.28
C PHE A 21 -2.57 -2.90 14.70
N GLN A 22 -3.04 -4.05 14.26
CA GLN A 22 -2.24 -5.04 13.55
C GLN A 22 -1.59 -4.44 12.28
N GLN A 23 -2.34 -3.66 11.48
CA GLN A 23 -1.83 -3.01 10.27
C GLN A 23 -0.77 -1.94 10.59
N ALA A 24 -0.95 -1.17 11.66
CA ALA A 24 0.00 -0.15 12.06
C ALA A 24 1.37 -0.78 12.40
N PHE A 25 1.39 -1.83 13.22
CA PHE A 25 2.63 -2.51 13.57
C PHE A 25 3.22 -3.35 12.44
N SER A 26 2.40 -3.88 11.54
CA SER A 26 2.88 -4.45 10.28
C SER A 26 3.66 -3.42 9.45
N TYR A 27 3.16 -2.19 9.38
CA TYR A 27 3.83 -1.13 8.63
C TYR A 27 5.10 -0.63 9.33
N VAL A 28 5.10 -0.54 10.67
CA VAL A 28 6.34 -0.27 11.44
C VAL A 28 7.44 -1.24 11.03
N CYS A 29 7.17 -2.56 10.96
CA CYS A 29 8.17 -3.54 10.54
C CYS A 29 8.70 -3.28 9.13
N GLN A 30 7.83 -2.88 8.21
CA GLN A 30 8.21 -2.65 6.80
C GLN A 30 9.16 -1.46 6.64
N ILE A 31 9.07 -0.44 7.52
CA ILE A 31 9.91 0.77 7.41
C ILE A 31 11.19 0.72 8.25
N VAL A 32 11.37 -0.27 9.13
CA VAL A 32 12.60 -0.40 9.94
C VAL A 32 13.83 -0.46 9.05
N LEU A 33 13.85 -1.39 8.11
CA LEU A 33 15.02 -1.61 7.26
C LEU A 33 15.32 -0.42 6.33
N PRO A 34 14.36 0.18 5.63
CA PRO A 34 14.58 1.42 4.89
C PRO A 34 15.21 2.54 5.72
N ILE A 35 14.76 2.74 6.98
CA ILE A 35 15.31 3.77 7.87
C ILE A 35 16.75 3.44 8.31
N LEU A 36 17.08 2.17 8.49
CA LEU A 36 18.39 1.72 8.91
C LEU A 36 19.36 1.46 7.74
N ALA A 37 18.89 1.55 6.49
CA ALA A 37 19.61 1.06 5.32
C ALA A 37 20.97 1.73 5.11
N ASP A 38 21.08 3.04 5.29
CA ASP A 38 22.32 3.78 5.12
C ASP A 38 23.38 3.37 6.14
N ARG A 39 22.97 3.22 7.41
CA ARG A 39 23.86 2.77 8.48
C ARG A 39 24.37 1.35 8.25
N ILE A 40 23.48 0.47 7.77
CA ILE A 40 23.86 -0.90 7.43
C ILE A 40 24.83 -0.90 6.24
N ALA A 41 24.60 -0.04 5.24
CA ALA A 41 25.52 0.09 4.11
C ALA A 41 26.91 0.58 4.57
N GLU A 42 26.96 1.53 5.49
CA GLU A 42 28.21 2.03 6.10
C GLU A 42 28.91 0.93 6.93
N ASP A 43 28.16 0.21 7.78
CA ASP A 43 28.71 -0.86 8.64
C ASP A 43 29.40 -1.97 7.83
N PHE A 44 28.89 -2.29 6.65
CA PHE A 44 29.41 -3.36 5.78
C PHE A 44 30.25 -2.86 4.60
N GLY A 45 30.38 -1.55 4.40
CA GLY A 45 31.10 -0.97 3.26
C GLY A 45 30.49 -1.32 1.88
N ILE A 46 29.15 -1.49 1.81
CA ILE A 46 28.43 -1.85 0.60
C ILE A 46 27.69 -0.64 0.01
N SER A 47 27.36 -0.71 -1.29
CA SER A 47 26.59 0.34 -1.94
C SER A 47 25.14 0.37 -1.42
N ARG A 48 24.51 1.55 -1.39
CA ARG A 48 23.08 1.72 -1.00
C ARG A 48 22.11 0.94 -1.90
N GLY A 49 22.56 0.51 -3.07
CA GLY A 49 21.77 -0.31 -3.99
C GLY A 49 21.36 -1.70 -3.46
N TRP A 50 22.00 -2.19 -2.39
CA TRP A 50 21.64 -3.47 -1.77
C TRP A 50 20.16 -3.51 -1.30
N LEU A 51 19.62 -2.36 -0.85
CA LEU A 51 18.22 -2.25 -0.44
C LEU A 51 17.27 -2.60 -1.60
N GLY A 52 17.62 -2.22 -2.83
CA GLY A 52 16.84 -2.56 -4.02
C GLY A 52 16.73 -4.08 -4.21
N LEU A 53 17.82 -4.82 -4.04
CA LEU A 53 17.82 -6.29 -4.11
C LEU A 53 16.98 -6.90 -2.97
N TYR A 54 17.09 -6.37 -1.76
CA TYR A 54 16.27 -6.79 -0.63
C TYR A 54 14.77 -6.63 -0.94
N LEU A 55 14.36 -5.45 -1.39
CA LEU A 55 12.96 -5.14 -1.74
C LEU A 55 12.47 -5.98 -2.93
N PHE A 56 13.34 -6.29 -3.89
CA PHE A 56 13.01 -7.18 -5.00
C PHE A 56 12.68 -8.59 -4.51
N ILE A 57 13.52 -9.19 -3.66
CA ILE A 57 13.28 -10.51 -3.05
C ILE A 57 11.98 -10.47 -2.23
N GLN A 58 11.82 -9.47 -1.37
CA GLN A 58 10.64 -9.28 -0.54
C GLN A 58 9.35 -9.26 -1.36
N ASN A 59 9.28 -8.41 -2.41
CA ASN A 59 8.07 -8.29 -3.23
C ASN A 59 7.82 -9.54 -4.08
N SER A 60 8.86 -10.23 -4.55
CA SER A 60 8.73 -11.50 -5.27
C SER A 60 8.06 -12.58 -4.39
N VAL A 61 8.50 -12.69 -3.14
CA VAL A 61 7.89 -13.62 -2.18
C VAL A 61 6.49 -13.16 -1.78
N ALA A 62 6.28 -11.84 -1.63
CA ALA A 62 4.97 -11.27 -1.30
C ALA A 62 3.90 -11.62 -2.35
N ILE A 63 4.25 -11.62 -3.64
CA ILE A 63 3.35 -12.05 -4.72
C ILE A 63 2.89 -13.48 -4.49
N VAL A 64 3.84 -14.41 -4.30
CA VAL A 64 3.54 -15.84 -4.11
C VAL A 64 2.72 -16.06 -2.84
N ALA A 65 3.12 -15.44 -1.73
CA ALA A 65 2.43 -15.54 -0.46
C ALA A 65 1.00 -15.00 -0.51
N ALA A 66 0.80 -13.83 -1.14
CA ALA A 66 -0.51 -13.20 -1.27
C ALA A 66 -1.46 -14.06 -2.12
N VAL A 67 -0.99 -14.57 -3.26
CA VAL A 67 -1.80 -15.43 -4.15
C VAL A 67 -2.16 -16.75 -3.49
N GLY A 68 -1.22 -17.35 -2.72
CA GLY A 68 -1.41 -18.65 -2.07
C GLY A 68 -2.11 -18.61 -0.71
N CYS A 69 -2.42 -17.43 -0.16
CA CYS A 69 -2.88 -17.31 1.23
C CYS A 69 -4.29 -17.86 1.49
N GLY A 70 -5.14 -18.00 0.47
CA GLY A 70 -6.55 -18.39 0.62
C GLY A 70 -6.74 -19.68 1.39
N GLY A 71 -6.08 -20.76 0.97
CA GLY A 71 -6.12 -22.05 1.65
C GLY A 71 -5.61 -21.99 3.09
N PHE A 72 -4.57 -21.20 3.37
CA PHE A 72 -4.05 -21.01 4.72
C PHE A 72 -5.07 -20.30 5.62
N ILE A 73 -5.73 -19.25 5.11
CA ILE A 73 -6.76 -18.51 5.86
C ILE A 73 -7.92 -19.41 6.21
N LEU A 74 -8.41 -20.23 5.27
CA LEU A 74 -9.50 -21.15 5.48
C LEU A 74 -9.11 -22.25 6.47
N ARG A 75 -7.93 -22.86 6.33
CA ARG A 75 -7.48 -23.98 7.15
C ARG A 75 -7.19 -23.58 8.59
N TYR A 76 -6.44 -22.52 8.79
CA TYR A 76 -5.90 -22.15 10.10
C TYR A 76 -6.69 -21.04 10.80
N GLY A 77 -7.50 -20.31 10.06
CA GLY A 77 -8.27 -19.16 10.54
C GLY A 77 -7.58 -17.83 10.29
N PRO A 78 -8.35 -16.79 9.95
CA PRO A 78 -7.82 -15.50 9.49
C PRO A 78 -7.05 -14.75 10.59
N LEU A 79 -7.47 -14.87 11.88
CA LEU A 79 -6.75 -14.16 12.94
C LEU A 79 -5.43 -14.84 13.28
N ARG A 80 -5.39 -16.17 13.28
CA ARG A 80 -4.14 -16.92 13.46
C ARG A 80 -3.13 -16.62 12.34
N VAL A 81 -3.60 -16.55 11.09
CA VAL A 81 -2.75 -16.17 9.94
C VAL A 81 -2.24 -14.74 10.09
N SER A 82 -3.06 -13.80 10.58
CA SER A 82 -2.62 -12.44 10.90
C SER A 82 -1.56 -12.39 12.01
N GLN A 83 -1.69 -13.23 13.05
CA GLN A 83 -0.66 -13.36 14.10
C GLN A 83 0.65 -13.94 13.53
N TRP A 84 0.57 -14.99 12.71
CA TRP A 84 1.75 -15.56 12.05
C TRP A 84 2.44 -14.55 11.13
N ALA A 85 1.68 -13.71 10.42
CA ALA A 85 2.26 -12.63 9.62
C ALA A 85 3.09 -11.66 10.49
N LEU A 86 2.57 -11.24 11.65
CA LEU A 86 3.34 -10.41 12.59
C LEU A 86 4.59 -11.14 13.13
N LEU A 87 4.49 -12.43 13.44
CA LEU A 87 5.63 -13.24 13.89
C LEU A 87 6.68 -13.41 12.78
N LEU A 88 6.28 -13.58 11.51
CA LEU A 88 7.20 -13.60 10.37
C LEU A 88 7.92 -12.26 10.21
N MET A 89 7.21 -11.13 10.36
CA MET A 89 7.80 -9.79 10.36
C MET A 89 8.81 -9.63 11.51
N ALA A 90 8.44 -10.03 12.72
CA ALA A 90 9.34 -10.01 13.87
C ALA A 90 10.57 -10.91 13.64
N SER A 91 10.39 -12.09 13.09
CA SER A 91 11.49 -13.01 12.74
C SER A 91 12.43 -12.39 11.69
N SER A 92 11.88 -11.68 10.69
CA SER A 92 12.69 -10.92 9.73
C SER A 92 13.58 -9.89 10.46
N LEU A 93 13.01 -9.13 11.40
CA LEU A 93 13.77 -8.15 12.20
C LEU A 93 14.79 -8.80 13.12
N LEU A 94 14.51 -9.99 13.67
CA LEU A 94 15.47 -10.77 14.46
C LEU A 94 16.66 -11.22 13.61
N VAL A 95 16.41 -11.63 12.36
CA VAL A 95 17.48 -11.97 11.41
C VAL A 95 18.34 -10.73 11.11
N ILE A 96 17.73 -9.58 10.88
CA ILE A 96 18.47 -8.31 10.70
C ILE A 96 19.26 -7.95 11.96
N ALA A 97 18.67 -8.14 13.14
CA ALA A 97 19.31 -7.87 14.43
C ALA A 97 20.56 -8.73 14.69
N SER A 98 20.70 -9.87 14.00
CA SER A 98 21.92 -10.69 14.10
C SER A 98 23.17 -10.00 13.57
N GLY A 99 23.02 -8.95 12.74
CA GLY A 99 24.13 -8.24 12.12
C GLY A 99 24.89 -9.03 11.06
N TRP A 100 24.33 -10.14 10.53
CA TRP A 100 24.97 -10.97 9.53
C TRP A 100 24.38 -10.72 8.14
N LEU A 101 25.03 -9.91 7.33
CA LEU A 101 24.54 -9.46 6.03
C LEU A 101 24.08 -10.61 5.10
N TRP A 102 24.76 -11.73 5.10
CA TRP A 102 24.41 -12.87 4.25
C TRP A 102 23.08 -13.56 4.63
N LEU A 103 22.53 -13.28 5.82
CA LEU A 103 21.19 -13.71 6.23
C LEU A 103 20.07 -12.77 5.77
N PHE A 104 20.38 -11.57 5.32
CA PHE A 104 19.37 -10.58 4.93
C PHE A 104 18.43 -11.03 3.80
N PRO A 105 18.86 -11.85 2.82
CA PRO A 105 17.90 -12.48 1.89
C PRO A 105 16.82 -13.31 2.60
N ILE A 106 17.17 -14.00 3.70
CA ILE A 106 16.20 -14.74 4.52
C ILE A 106 15.25 -13.78 5.21
N ALA A 107 15.74 -12.66 5.72
CA ALA A 107 14.89 -11.60 6.28
C ALA A 107 13.91 -11.05 5.23
N ALA A 108 14.34 -10.85 3.98
CA ALA A 108 13.49 -10.43 2.88
C ALA A 108 12.39 -11.47 2.57
N VAL A 109 12.73 -12.75 2.56
CA VAL A 109 11.78 -13.85 2.36
C VAL A 109 10.74 -13.88 3.49
N LEU A 110 11.15 -13.78 4.75
CA LEU A 110 10.24 -13.77 5.90
C LEU A 110 9.29 -12.58 5.86
N LEU A 111 9.81 -11.39 5.54
CA LEU A 111 9.00 -10.18 5.40
C LEU A 111 8.04 -10.28 4.21
N GLY A 112 8.49 -10.80 3.07
CA GLY A 112 7.64 -11.05 1.91
C GLY A 112 6.52 -12.05 2.20
N ALA A 113 6.83 -13.15 2.89
CA ALA A 113 5.85 -14.17 3.27
C ALA A 113 4.75 -13.61 4.20
N SER A 114 5.02 -12.54 4.94
CA SER A 114 4.05 -11.87 5.81
C SER A 114 2.98 -11.07 5.06
N ALA A 115 3.05 -10.95 3.73
CA ALA A 115 2.06 -10.25 2.89
C ALA A 115 0.64 -10.83 3.01
N VAL A 116 0.48 -12.02 3.58
CA VAL A 116 -0.80 -12.64 3.93
C VAL A 116 -1.60 -11.86 4.99
N SER A 117 -1.00 -10.91 5.68
CA SER A 117 -1.59 -10.08 6.74
C SER A 117 -2.84 -9.31 6.27
N THR A 118 -2.76 -8.61 5.14
CA THR A 118 -3.89 -7.84 4.61
C THR A 118 -5.02 -8.72 4.07
N PRO A 119 -4.78 -9.78 3.30
CA PRO A 119 -5.80 -10.76 2.94
C PRO A 119 -6.53 -11.38 4.14
N ALA A 120 -5.79 -11.78 5.17
CA ALA A 120 -6.37 -12.38 6.37
C ALA A 120 -7.26 -11.40 7.13
N SER A 121 -6.80 -10.16 7.35
CA SER A 121 -7.61 -9.11 7.98
C SER A 121 -8.82 -8.72 7.14
N SER A 122 -8.71 -8.73 5.81
CA SER A 122 -9.83 -8.48 4.90
C SER A 122 -10.92 -9.54 5.03
N HIS A 123 -10.53 -10.81 5.19
CA HIS A 123 -11.48 -11.91 5.43
C HIS A 123 -12.28 -11.71 6.73
N ILE A 124 -11.62 -11.27 7.82
CA ILE A 124 -12.31 -10.94 9.08
C ILE A 124 -13.31 -9.80 8.87
N LEU A 125 -12.84 -8.68 8.29
CA LEU A 125 -13.65 -7.48 8.15
C LEU A 125 -14.84 -7.69 7.21
N ALA A 126 -14.69 -8.45 6.14
CA ALA A 126 -15.79 -8.77 5.22
C ALA A 126 -16.94 -9.49 5.91
N ARG A 127 -16.63 -10.38 6.86
CA ARG A 127 -17.64 -11.16 7.60
C ARG A 127 -18.42 -10.36 8.63
N VAL A 128 -17.79 -9.35 9.24
CA VAL A 128 -18.40 -8.59 10.34
C VAL A 128 -18.96 -7.24 9.92
N SER A 129 -18.67 -6.79 8.70
CA SER A 129 -19.07 -5.47 8.22
C SER A 129 -20.34 -5.54 7.38
N PRO A 130 -21.42 -4.82 7.74
CA PRO A 130 -22.54 -4.65 6.85
C PRO A 130 -22.11 -4.02 5.51
N PRO A 131 -22.71 -4.39 4.36
CA PRO A 131 -22.27 -3.93 3.04
C PRO A 131 -22.15 -2.41 2.92
N ARG A 132 -23.05 -1.64 3.54
CA ARG A 132 -23.02 -0.17 3.54
C ARG A 132 -21.86 0.42 4.36
N LEU A 133 -21.40 -0.27 5.39
CA LEU A 133 -20.32 0.18 6.27
C LEU A 133 -18.95 -0.38 5.86
N ALA A 134 -18.91 -1.41 5.02
CA ALA A 134 -17.67 -2.05 4.61
C ALA A 134 -16.63 -1.04 4.04
N PRO A 135 -16.98 -0.11 3.13
CA PRO A 135 -16.02 0.89 2.65
C PRO A 135 -15.39 1.70 3.77
N LEU A 136 -16.17 2.15 4.76
CA LEU A 136 -15.67 2.89 5.90
C LEU A 136 -14.78 2.02 6.80
N VAL A 137 -15.23 0.81 7.15
CA VAL A 137 -14.50 -0.12 8.03
C VAL A 137 -13.14 -0.49 7.44
N PHE A 138 -13.10 -0.81 6.15
CA PHE A 138 -11.84 -1.11 5.46
C PHE A 138 -10.94 0.14 5.35
N SER A 139 -11.52 1.31 5.09
CA SER A 139 -10.77 2.56 5.02
C SER A 139 -10.18 2.95 6.37
N VAL A 140 -10.94 2.85 7.46
CA VAL A 140 -10.43 3.09 8.82
C VAL A 140 -9.31 2.09 9.15
N LYS A 141 -9.49 0.80 8.86
CA LYS A 141 -8.43 -0.21 9.06
C LYS A 141 -7.16 0.18 8.29
N GLN A 142 -7.28 0.68 7.06
CA GLN A 142 -6.13 1.05 6.24
C GLN A 142 -5.44 2.35 6.69
N THR A 143 -6.05 3.17 7.57
CA THR A 143 -5.32 4.26 8.24
C THR A 143 -4.20 3.75 9.15
N GLY A 144 -4.21 2.44 9.47
CA GLY A 144 -3.08 1.80 10.15
C GLY A 144 -1.74 1.98 9.42
N VAL A 145 -1.73 2.12 8.08
CA VAL A 145 -0.49 2.38 7.33
C VAL A 145 0.13 3.74 7.70
N PRO A 146 -0.54 4.89 7.52
CA PRO A 146 0.03 6.17 7.93
C PRO A 146 0.22 6.30 9.45
N VAL A 147 -0.63 5.66 10.27
CA VAL A 147 -0.43 5.59 11.72
C VAL A 147 0.84 4.80 12.04
N GLY A 148 1.09 3.68 11.38
CA GLY A 148 2.32 2.90 11.52
C GLY A 148 3.54 3.66 11.02
N SER A 149 3.41 4.46 9.95
CA SER A 149 4.47 5.36 9.48
C SER A 149 4.85 6.39 10.55
N LEU A 150 3.85 7.02 11.17
CA LEU A 150 4.06 7.98 12.26
C LEU A 150 4.72 7.31 13.47
N ILE A 151 4.19 6.18 13.93
CA ILE A 151 4.75 5.41 15.05
C ILE A 151 6.19 5.02 14.76
N GLY A 152 6.46 4.43 13.59
CA GLY A 152 7.80 3.98 13.21
C GLY A 152 8.77 5.14 13.02
N GLY A 153 8.31 6.25 12.41
CA GLY A 153 9.11 7.47 12.24
C GLY A 153 9.56 8.10 13.56
N LEU A 154 8.79 7.94 14.64
CA LEU A 154 9.17 8.39 15.98
C LEU A 154 9.90 7.30 16.77
N LEU A 155 9.42 6.06 16.71
CA LEU A 155 9.94 4.95 17.50
C LEU A 155 11.36 4.56 17.07
N ILE A 156 11.61 4.41 15.77
CA ILE A 156 12.88 3.89 15.27
C ILE A 156 14.05 4.83 15.59
N PRO A 157 13.98 6.15 15.31
CA PRO A 157 15.06 7.08 15.73
C PRO A 157 15.25 7.14 17.24
N THR A 158 14.15 7.07 18.02
CA THR A 158 14.19 7.05 19.48
C THR A 158 14.92 5.81 19.98
N LEU A 159 14.59 4.62 19.48
CA LEU A 159 15.28 3.38 19.84
C LEU A 159 16.75 3.42 19.43
N LEU A 160 17.05 3.98 18.26
CA LEU A 160 18.41 4.09 17.74
C LEU A 160 19.31 4.97 18.64
N ALA A 161 18.72 6.02 19.24
CA ALA A 161 19.40 6.91 20.17
C ALA A 161 19.43 6.40 21.61
N LEU A 162 18.60 5.40 21.95
CA LEU A 162 18.43 4.92 23.32
C LEU A 162 19.71 4.32 23.86
N VAL A 163 20.08 4.76 25.06
CA VAL A 163 21.21 4.23 25.84
C VAL A 163 20.65 3.48 27.02
N VAL A 164 20.98 2.20 27.14
CA VAL A 164 20.50 1.32 28.20
C VAL A 164 21.68 0.95 29.12
N TYR A 165 21.49 1.08 30.42
CA TYR A 165 22.48 0.58 31.37
C TYR A 165 22.41 -0.94 31.45
N SER A 166 23.51 -1.61 31.11
CA SER A 166 23.62 -3.06 31.24
C SER A 166 24.22 -3.42 32.60
N ALA A 167 23.38 -3.95 33.47
CA ALA A 167 23.83 -4.43 34.79
C ALA A 167 24.87 -5.58 34.68
N THR A 168 24.79 -6.38 33.59
CA THR A 168 25.72 -7.50 33.36
C THR A 168 27.15 -7.02 33.04
N PHE A 169 27.28 -5.90 32.32
CA PHE A 169 28.58 -5.36 31.92
C PHE A 169 29.00 -4.14 32.71
N GLY A 170 28.14 -3.66 33.61
CA GLY A 170 28.41 -2.46 34.44
C GLY A 170 28.59 -1.17 33.62
N THR A 171 28.09 -1.11 32.41
CA THR A 171 28.28 0.01 31.47
C THR A 171 27.00 0.36 30.75
N THR A 172 26.96 1.55 30.14
CA THR A 172 25.89 1.98 29.27
C THR A 172 26.15 1.52 27.84
N ILE A 173 25.16 0.85 27.25
CA ILE A 173 25.21 0.34 25.89
C ILE A 173 24.18 1.13 25.07
N ARG A 174 24.61 1.71 23.96
CA ARG A 174 23.69 2.28 22.95
C ARG A 174 23.04 1.16 22.16
N LEU A 175 21.72 1.22 21.98
CA LEU A 175 20.96 0.18 21.28
C LEU A 175 21.44 0.02 19.82
N GLY A 176 21.70 1.16 19.14
CA GLY A 176 22.26 1.16 17.78
C GLY A 176 21.33 0.53 16.74
N THR A 177 21.89 0.25 15.57
CA THR A 177 21.16 -0.28 14.40
C THR A 177 20.49 -1.63 14.69
N TYR A 178 21.26 -2.59 15.15
CA TYR A 178 20.80 -3.97 15.36
C TYR A 178 19.95 -4.12 16.62
N GLY A 179 20.26 -3.38 17.67
CA GLY A 179 19.43 -3.33 18.87
C GLY A 179 18.06 -2.70 18.62
N THR A 180 17.98 -1.72 17.72
CA THR A 180 16.70 -1.14 17.29
C THR A 180 15.83 -2.16 16.56
N ALA A 181 16.41 -2.96 15.68
CA ALA A 181 15.69 -4.06 15.01
C ALA A 181 15.20 -5.09 16.03
N LEU A 182 16.04 -5.48 17.00
CA LEU A 182 15.68 -6.41 18.08
C LEU A 182 14.53 -5.88 18.95
N ALA A 183 14.62 -4.62 19.39
CA ALA A 183 13.58 -3.99 20.23
C ALA A 183 12.24 -3.89 19.48
N THR A 184 12.29 -3.50 18.20
CA THR A 184 11.08 -3.46 17.37
C THR A 184 10.48 -4.87 17.18
N ALA A 185 11.29 -5.89 16.96
CA ALA A 185 10.83 -7.28 16.89
C ALA A 185 10.11 -7.69 18.18
N ALA A 186 10.68 -7.38 19.35
CA ALA A 186 10.06 -7.68 20.65
C ALA A 186 8.69 -7.00 20.81
N ILE A 187 8.57 -5.72 20.42
CA ILE A 187 7.29 -4.99 20.44
C ILE A 187 6.26 -5.69 19.53
N VAL A 188 6.63 -6.08 18.33
CA VAL A 188 5.72 -6.72 17.37
C VAL A 188 5.28 -8.13 17.83
N ILE A 189 6.17 -8.87 18.49
CA ILE A 189 5.82 -10.15 19.14
C ILE A 189 4.75 -9.91 20.21
N VAL A 190 4.91 -8.91 21.06
CA VAL A 190 3.88 -8.56 22.06
C VAL A 190 2.55 -8.22 21.37
N VAL A 191 2.58 -7.43 20.30
CA VAL A 191 1.37 -7.09 19.52
C VAL A 191 0.70 -8.34 18.96
N ALA A 192 1.46 -9.31 18.45
CA ALA A 192 0.90 -10.57 17.96
C ALA A 192 0.16 -11.33 19.07
N PHE A 193 0.72 -11.35 20.29
CA PHE A 193 0.07 -11.99 21.44
C PHE A 193 -1.13 -11.21 21.97
N LEU A 194 -1.17 -9.87 21.87
CA LEU A 194 -2.33 -9.07 22.27
C LEU A 194 -3.59 -9.38 21.44
N LEU A 195 -3.46 -9.98 20.27
CA LEU A 195 -4.58 -10.44 19.46
C LEU A 195 -5.14 -11.81 19.92
N GLN A 196 -4.42 -12.53 20.79
CA GLN A 196 -4.80 -13.88 21.24
C GLN A 196 -6.21 -13.97 21.87
N PRO A 197 -6.65 -13.03 22.72
CA PRO A 197 -7.95 -13.15 23.41
C PRO A 197 -9.17 -13.17 22.48
N ILE A 198 -9.07 -12.62 21.28
CA ILE A 198 -10.18 -12.55 20.31
C ILE A 198 -10.10 -13.64 19.23
N ARG A 199 -9.03 -14.45 19.23
CA ARG A 199 -8.72 -15.42 18.16
C ARG A 199 -9.82 -16.47 17.99
N ASP A 200 -10.25 -17.09 19.06
CA ASP A 200 -11.19 -18.22 19.00
C ASP A 200 -12.54 -17.82 18.39
N TYR A 201 -12.94 -16.56 18.56
CA TYR A 201 -14.15 -16.04 17.94
C TYR A 201 -14.00 -15.86 16.43
N PHE A 202 -12.91 -15.24 15.98
CA PHE A 202 -12.73 -14.93 14.55
C PHE A 202 -12.28 -16.14 13.72
N ASP A 203 -11.66 -17.15 14.36
CA ASP A 203 -11.19 -18.37 13.71
C ASP A 203 -12.18 -19.55 13.84
N ARG A 204 -13.37 -19.34 14.40
CA ARG A 204 -14.36 -20.41 14.67
C ARG A 204 -14.84 -21.14 13.40
N GLU A 205 -14.87 -20.45 12.25
CA GLU A 205 -15.35 -20.99 10.98
C GLU A 205 -14.21 -21.58 10.12
N ARG A 206 -13.01 -21.74 10.69
CA ARG A 206 -11.91 -22.41 10.00
C ARG A 206 -12.30 -23.85 9.64
N ASN A 207 -11.80 -24.31 8.49
CA ASN A 207 -11.97 -25.69 8.06
C ASN A 207 -10.61 -26.41 8.05
N PRO A 208 -10.26 -27.19 9.10
CA PRO A 208 -8.98 -27.89 9.18
C PRO A 208 -8.72 -28.90 8.05
N ASP A 209 -9.79 -29.37 7.39
CA ASP A 209 -9.69 -30.36 6.30
C ASP A 209 -9.35 -29.72 4.95
N THR A 210 -9.31 -28.39 4.88
CA THR A 210 -8.89 -27.68 3.66
C THR A 210 -7.49 -28.15 3.27
N LYS A 211 -7.36 -28.71 2.07
CA LYS A 211 -6.06 -29.11 1.49
C LYS A 211 -5.33 -27.89 1.00
N LEU A 212 -4.06 -27.80 1.34
CA LEU A 212 -3.17 -26.78 0.79
C LEU A 212 -2.54 -27.33 -0.48
N SER A 213 -2.71 -26.63 -1.60
CA SER A 213 -2.16 -27.08 -2.88
C SER A 213 -1.45 -25.93 -3.60
N ILE A 214 -0.32 -26.24 -4.22
CA ILE A 214 0.39 -25.29 -5.10
C ILE A 214 -0.46 -24.97 -6.34
N SER A 215 -1.37 -25.87 -6.76
CA SER A 215 -2.32 -25.62 -7.86
C SER A 215 -3.32 -24.50 -7.57
N ASP A 216 -3.46 -24.07 -6.32
CA ASP A 216 -4.36 -22.96 -5.95
C ASP A 216 -3.80 -21.60 -6.41
N LEU A 217 -2.47 -21.49 -6.61
CA LEU A 217 -1.85 -20.26 -7.08
C LEU A 217 -2.39 -19.83 -8.47
N PRO A 218 -2.26 -20.63 -9.54
CA PRO A 218 -2.81 -20.26 -10.83
C PRO A 218 -4.34 -20.18 -10.82
N ALA A 219 -5.04 -20.95 -9.98
CA ALA A 219 -6.50 -20.90 -9.86
C ALA A 219 -6.96 -19.54 -9.29
N THR A 220 -6.28 -19.01 -8.26
CA THR A 220 -6.57 -17.69 -7.69
C THR A 220 -6.38 -16.58 -8.72
N ILE A 221 -5.26 -16.59 -9.46
CA ILE A 221 -5.00 -15.60 -10.52
C ILE A 221 -6.03 -15.72 -11.63
N ARG A 222 -6.35 -16.94 -12.05
CA ARG A 222 -7.39 -17.20 -13.07
C ARG A 222 -8.75 -16.64 -12.63
N LEU A 223 -9.16 -16.90 -11.37
CA LEU A 223 -10.40 -16.37 -10.82
C LEU A 223 -10.46 -14.83 -10.91
N VAL A 224 -9.35 -14.15 -10.55
CA VAL A 224 -9.26 -12.70 -10.63
C VAL A 224 -9.31 -12.20 -12.07
N LEU A 225 -8.63 -12.85 -13.00
CA LEU A 225 -8.53 -12.41 -14.40
C LEU A 225 -9.77 -12.75 -15.25
N GLU A 226 -10.44 -13.87 -14.97
CA GLU A 226 -11.65 -14.28 -15.69
C GLU A 226 -12.90 -13.53 -15.20
N ASN A 227 -12.93 -13.10 -13.95
CA ASN A 227 -14.00 -12.27 -13.41
C ASN A 227 -13.75 -10.79 -13.78
N TYR A 228 -14.50 -10.27 -14.75
CA TYR A 228 -14.32 -8.91 -15.25
C TYR A 228 -14.27 -7.82 -14.17
N PRO A 229 -15.19 -7.77 -13.19
CA PRO A 229 -15.09 -6.79 -12.09
C PRO A 229 -13.82 -6.93 -11.26
N LEU A 230 -13.40 -8.14 -10.91
CA LEU A 230 -12.17 -8.36 -10.14
C LEU A 230 -10.91 -8.02 -10.95
N ARG A 231 -10.92 -8.30 -12.25
CA ARG A 231 -9.83 -7.92 -13.16
C ARG A 231 -9.65 -6.39 -13.23
N ASP A 232 -10.76 -5.66 -13.29
CA ASP A 232 -10.74 -4.20 -13.30
C ASP A 232 -10.12 -3.65 -12.01
N ILE A 233 -10.47 -4.25 -10.86
CA ILE A 233 -9.90 -3.90 -9.56
C ILE A 233 -8.42 -4.28 -9.49
N ALA A 234 -8.01 -5.45 -9.99
CA ALA A 234 -6.61 -5.87 -10.03
C ALA A 234 -5.75 -4.95 -10.91
N PHE A 235 -6.27 -4.54 -12.07
CA PHE A 235 -5.63 -3.54 -12.92
C PHE A 235 -5.48 -2.19 -12.20
N SER A 236 -6.52 -1.76 -11.48
CA SER A 236 -6.47 -0.52 -10.70
C SER A 236 -5.48 -0.60 -9.54
N ALA A 237 -5.37 -1.77 -8.88
CA ALA A 237 -4.37 -2.04 -7.86
C ALA A 237 -2.94 -1.92 -8.41
N PHE A 238 -2.72 -2.39 -9.65
CA PHE A 238 -1.46 -2.20 -10.37
C PHE A 238 -1.20 -0.72 -10.69
N ALA A 239 -2.17 -0.01 -11.28
CA ALA A 239 -2.02 1.37 -11.69
C ALA A 239 -1.78 2.31 -10.50
N PHE A 240 -2.62 2.21 -9.46
CA PHE A 240 -2.51 3.06 -8.27
C PHE A 240 -1.30 2.71 -7.41
N GLY A 241 -1.00 1.40 -7.29
CA GLY A 241 0.20 0.92 -6.59
C GLY A 241 1.49 1.38 -7.24
N GLY A 242 1.53 1.44 -8.58
CA GLY A 242 2.66 1.97 -9.33
C GLY A 242 2.87 3.46 -9.12
N LEU A 243 1.79 4.26 -9.23
CA LEU A 243 1.87 5.70 -8.99
C LEU A 243 2.24 6.02 -7.53
N GLN A 244 1.72 5.23 -6.57
CA GLN A 244 2.14 5.30 -5.17
C GLN A 244 3.63 5.01 -5.00
N ALA A 245 4.16 3.96 -5.65
CA ALA A 245 5.56 3.59 -5.54
C ALA A 245 6.48 4.71 -6.02
N LEU A 246 6.12 5.37 -7.14
CA LEU A 246 6.88 6.50 -7.66
C LEU A 246 6.81 7.71 -6.73
N PHE A 247 5.62 8.08 -6.27
CA PHE A 247 5.49 9.21 -5.34
C PHE A 247 6.26 8.96 -4.04
N SER A 248 6.10 7.80 -3.42
CA SER A 248 6.77 7.49 -2.16
C SER A 248 8.29 7.33 -2.29
N GLY A 249 8.77 6.85 -3.43
CA GLY A 249 10.20 6.58 -3.64
C GLY A 249 10.98 7.72 -4.27
N PHE A 250 10.34 8.57 -5.08
CA PHE A 250 11.08 9.51 -5.93
C PHE A 250 10.63 10.98 -5.78
N PHE A 251 9.55 11.28 -5.07
CA PHE A 251 9.10 12.65 -4.89
C PHE A 251 10.14 13.52 -4.18
N ILE A 252 10.66 13.04 -3.03
CA ILE A 252 11.69 13.77 -2.27
C ILE A 252 12.98 13.90 -3.10
N LEU A 253 13.40 12.81 -3.76
CA LEU A 253 14.57 12.81 -4.63
C LEU A 253 14.44 13.85 -5.75
N TYR A 254 13.27 13.92 -6.39
CA TYR A 254 13.00 14.91 -7.43
C TYR A 254 13.07 16.35 -6.88
N MET A 255 12.53 16.59 -5.68
CA MET A 255 12.62 17.91 -5.07
C MET A 255 14.06 18.33 -4.78
N ILE A 256 14.88 17.41 -4.26
CA ILE A 256 16.27 17.71 -3.92
C ILE A 256 17.14 17.82 -5.18
N ASP A 257 17.22 16.76 -5.95
CA ASP A 257 18.18 16.65 -7.07
C ASP A 257 17.67 17.34 -8.33
N GLY A 258 16.34 17.36 -8.56
CA GLY A 258 15.74 17.95 -9.76
C GLY A 258 15.36 19.43 -9.61
N LEU A 259 14.95 19.86 -8.42
CA LEU A 259 14.45 21.22 -8.19
C LEU A 259 15.31 22.05 -7.24
N GLY A 260 16.34 21.46 -6.60
CA GLY A 260 17.29 22.17 -5.74
C GLY A 260 16.75 22.53 -4.35
N TYR A 261 15.67 21.90 -3.88
CA TYR A 261 15.18 22.07 -2.51
C TYR A 261 16.12 21.41 -1.50
N SER A 262 16.21 21.96 -0.30
CA SER A 262 16.92 21.33 0.79
C SER A 262 16.18 20.05 1.28
N GLU A 263 16.93 19.11 1.88
CA GLU A 263 16.34 17.88 2.47
C GLU A 263 15.25 18.20 3.50
N VAL A 264 15.43 19.28 4.28
CA VAL A 264 14.47 19.70 5.31
C VAL A 264 13.18 20.22 4.68
N GLU A 265 13.27 21.03 3.63
CA GLU A 265 12.09 21.56 2.93
C GLU A 265 11.33 20.43 2.22
N ALA A 266 12.03 19.60 1.45
CA ALA A 266 11.44 18.46 0.75
C ALA A 266 10.76 17.48 1.72
N GLY A 267 11.46 17.14 2.80
CA GLY A 267 10.93 16.29 3.87
C GLY A 267 9.71 16.89 4.57
N SER A 268 9.70 18.20 4.81
CA SER A 268 8.58 18.91 5.45
C SER A 268 7.34 18.93 4.57
N ILE A 269 7.47 19.18 3.27
CA ILE A 269 6.37 19.15 2.30
C ILE A 269 5.79 17.73 2.23
N PHE A 270 6.63 16.71 2.12
CA PHE A 270 6.20 15.32 2.09
C PHE A 270 5.48 14.91 3.38
N ALA A 271 6.03 15.24 4.55
CA ALA A 271 5.45 14.89 5.85
C ALA A 271 4.10 15.59 6.06
N PHE A 272 4.03 16.91 5.79
CA PHE A 272 2.78 17.66 5.91
C PHE A 272 1.68 17.12 4.99
N SER A 273 2.02 16.87 3.72
CA SER A 273 1.06 16.32 2.76
C SER A 273 0.60 14.90 3.14
N SER A 274 1.47 14.08 3.74
CA SER A 274 1.15 12.70 4.14
C SER A 274 0.07 12.61 5.22
N VAL A 275 -0.08 13.63 6.07
CA VAL A 275 -1.17 13.71 7.05
C VAL A 275 -2.54 13.68 6.37
N THR A 276 -2.65 14.30 5.19
CA THR A 276 -3.92 14.34 4.44
C THR A 276 -4.39 12.97 3.99
N ALA A 277 -3.48 12.00 3.82
CA ALA A 277 -3.84 10.63 3.46
C ALA A 277 -4.70 9.93 4.54
N ILE A 278 -4.55 10.27 5.81
CA ILE A 278 -5.36 9.72 6.90
C ILE A 278 -6.81 10.15 6.72
N PHE A 279 -7.02 11.46 6.55
CA PHE A 279 -8.35 12.05 6.37
C PHE A 279 -8.99 11.60 5.05
N ALA A 280 -8.21 11.56 3.96
CA ALA A 280 -8.69 11.14 2.66
C ALA A 280 -9.16 9.68 2.65
N ARG A 281 -8.46 8.76 3.32
CA ARG A 281 -8.89 7.36 3.45
C ARG A 281 -10.26 7.24 4.13
N ILE A 282 -10.46 7.96 5.24
CA ILE A 282 -11.74 7.97 5.95
C ILE A 282 -12.82 8.60 5.07
N LEU A 283 -12.52 9.73 4.43
CA LEU A 283 -13.44 10.44 3.54
C LEU A 283 -13.90 9.55 2.38
N TRP A 284 -12.97 8.88 1.69
CA TRP A 284 -13.32 7.93 0.62
C TRP A 284 -14.16 6.75 1.14
N GLY A 285 -13.89 6.28 2.35
CA GLY A 285 -14.70 5.24 3.00
C GLY A 285 -16.13 5.69 3.26
N VAL A 286 -16.32 6.92 3.75
CA VAL A 286 -17.66 7.52 3.95
C VAL A 286 -18.36 7.72 2.61
N ILE A 287 -17.70 8.38 1.65
CA ILE A 287 -18.29 8.68 0.33
C ILE A 287 -18.69 7.38 -0.38
N GLY A 288 -17.81 6.37 -0.41
CA GLY A 288 -18.05 5.09 -1.09
C GLY A 288 -19.07 4.20 -0.41
N GLY A 289 -19.35 4.44 0.90
CA GLY A 289 -20.38 3.69 1.64
C GLY A 289 -21.76 4.36 1.65
N THR A 290 -21.82 5.69 1.50
CA THR A 290 -23.06 6.46 1.72
C THR A 290 -23.54 7.27 0.53
N LEU A 291 -22.64 7.90 -0.22
CA LEU A 291 -22.99 8.87 -1.26
C LEU A 291 -22.94 8.27 -2.67
N VAL A 292 -21.87 7.58 -3.00
CA VAL A 292 -21.65 6.97 -4.30
C VAL A 292 -21.11 5.54 -4.13
N SER A 293 -21.14 4.73 -5.17
CA SER A 293 -20.52 3.39 -5.10
C SER A 293 -18.99 3.49 -5.04
N ALA A 294 -18.35 2.51 -4.40
CA ALA A 294 -16.89 2.38 -4.33
C ALA A 294 -16.20 2.52 -5.71
N ARG A 295 -16.86 2.04 -6.74
CA ARG A 295 -16.43 2.13 -8.14
C ARG A 295 -16.23 3.58 -8.61
N TRP A 296 -17.15 4.49 -8.26
CA TRP A 296 -17.04 5.90 -8.63
C TRP A 296 -15.94 6.62 -7.86
N VAL A 297 -15.76 6.24 -6.60
CA VAL A 297 -14.61 6.73 -5.82
C VAL A 297 -13.30 6.30 -6.49
N MET A 298 -13.20 5.03 -6.91
CA MET A 298 -12.01 4.54 -7.62
C MET A 298 -11.82 5.20 -8.99
N ALA A 299 -12.91 5.52 -9.71
CA ALA A 299 -12.83 6.32 -10.94
C ALA A 299 -12.25 7.71 -10.65
N GLY A 300 -12.74 8.40 -9.61
CA GLY A 300 -12.21 9.69 -9.19
C GLY A 300 -10.73 9.62 -8.79
N ILE A 301 -10.34 8.61 -8.02
CA ILE A 301 -8.94 8.36 -7.65
C ILE A 301 -8.07 8.15 -8.90
N GLY A 302 -8.55 7.37 -9.88
CA GLY A 302 -7.84 7.13 -11.14
C GLY A 302 -7.65 8.40 -11.97
N PHE A 303 -8.70 9.22 -12.07
CA PHE A 303 -8.64 10.50 -12.81
C PHE A 303 -7.69 11.49 -12.13
N PHE A 304 -7.94 11.82 -10.87
CA PHE A 304 -7.14 12.81 -10.15
C PHE A 304 -5.72 12.32 -9.85
N GLY A 305 -5.50 11.03 -9.66
CA GLY A 305 -4.16 10.44 -9.56
C GLY A 305 -3.40 10.53 -10.88
N GLY A 306 -4.08 10.30 -12.01
CA GLY A 306 -3.52 10.53 -13.34
C GLY A 306 -3.16 12.00 -13.56
N VAL A 307 -4.05 12.94 -13.17
CA VAL A 307 -3.77 14.39 -13.22
C VAL A 307 -2.55 14.73 -12.36
N ALA A 308 -2.42 14.18 -11.15
CA ALA A 308 -1.25 14.39 -10.30
C ALA A 308 0.05 13.92 -10.99
N GLY A 309 0.03 12.75 -11.64
CA GLY A 309 1.17 12.25 -12.40
C GLY A 309 1.56 13.16 -13.58
N VAL A 310 0.56 13.67 -14.32
CA VAL A 310 0.81 14.63 -15.42
C VAL A 310 1.35 15.95 -14.86
N LEU A 311 0.77 16.51 -13.81
CA LEU A 311 1.28 17.73 -13.18
C LEU A 311 2.72 17.55 -12.71
N MET A 312 3.05 16.40 -12.06
CA MET A 312 4.40 16.11 -11.61
C MET A 312 5.40 16.04 -12.79
N SER A 313 4.95 15.68 -13.99
CA SER A 313 5.83 15.60 -15.17
C SER A 313 6.23 16.96 -15.72
N VAL A 314 5.51 18.02 -15.40
CA VAL A 314 5.76 19.39 -15.89
C VAL A 314 6.26 20.34 -14.79
N VAL A 315 6.54 19.80 -13.60
CA VAL A 315 7.14 20.56 -12.50
C VAL A 315 8.54 21.02 -12.91
N ASP A 316 8.86 22.26 -12.61
CA ASP A 316 10.17 22.87 -12.80
C ASP A 316 10.54 23.79 -11.61
N MET A 317 11.69 24.45 -11.70
CA MET A 317 12.22 25.34 -10.66
C MET A 317 11.36 26.61 -10.42
N SER A 318 10.38 26.89 -11.28
CA SER A 318 9.47 28.04 -11.10
C SER A 318 8.35 27.73 -10.09
N TRP A 319 8.12 26.46 -9.76
CA TRP A 319 7.07 26.05 -8.84
C TRP A 319 7.45 26.39 -7.41
N SER A 320 6.53 27.07 -6.75
CA SER A 320 6.65 27.42 -5.33
C SER A 320 6.45 26.21 -4.42
N ALA A 321 6.96 26.28 -3.18
CA ALA A 321 6.74 25.28 -2.16
C ALA A 321 5.23 25.04 -1.89
N ALA A 322 4.38 26.06 -2.05
CA ALA A 322 2.93 25.93 -1.88
C ALA A 322 2.30 25.09 -2.99
N GLU A 323 2.70 25.28 -4.25
CA GLU A 323 2.22 24.48 -5.40
C GLU A 323 2.67 23.04 -5.30
N LEU A 324 3.93 22.79 -4.93
CA LEU A 324 4.45 21.47 -4.68
C LEU A 324 3.74 20.77 -3.50
N THR A 325 3.42 21.52 -2.46
CA THR A 325 2.61 21.00 -1.33
C THR A 325 1.20 20.61 -1.80
N ALA A 326 0.55 21.45 -2.60
CA ALA A 326 -0.77 21.15 -3.15
C ALA A 326 -0.74 19.91 -4.05
N LEU A 327 0.30 19.76 -4.88
CA LEU A 327 0.50 18.57 -5.70
C LEU A 327 0.76 17.32 -4.85
N ALA A 328 1.58 17.42 -3.82
CA ALA A 328 1.83 16.32 -2.89
C ALA A 328 0.56 15.91 -2.12
N ILE A 329 -0.30 16.87 -1.74
CA ILE A 329 -1.62 16.61 -1.16
C ILE A 329 -2.50 15.86 -2.17
N LEU A 330 -2.51 16.26 -3.43
CA LEU A 330 -3.27 15.58 -4.48
C LEU A 330 -2.83 14.11 -4.64
N PHE A 331 -1.53 13.80 -4.62
CA PHE A 331 -1.02 12.42 -4.58
C PHE A 331 -1.49 11.68 -3.34
N ASN A 332 -1.41 12.29 -2.16
CA ASN A 332 -1.80 11.65 -0.91
C ASN A 332 -3.30 11.35 -0.86
N VAL A 333 -4.14 12.25 -1.36
CA VAL A 333 -5.60 12.06 -1.41
C VAL A 333 -6.00 11.00 -2.44
N THR A 334 -5.22 10.80 -3.48
CA THR A 334 -5.50 9.84 -4.58
C THR A 334 -4.62 8.59 -4.52
N ALA A 335 -3.38 8.69 -5.01
CA ALA A 335 -2.47 7.56 -5.19
C ALA A 335 -2.04 6.86 -3.88
N ILE A 336 -2.20 7.48 -2.72
CA ILE A 336 -1.88 6.87 -1.41
C ILE A 336 -3.13 6.35 -0.71
N SER A 337 -4.32 6.90 -0.99
CA SER A 337 -5.52 6.68 -0.16
C SER A 337 -6.53 5.67 -0.74
N TRP A 338 -6.21 4.96 -1.79
CA TRP A 338 -7.11 4.06 -2.54
C TRP A 338 -7.40 2.69 -1.88
N HIS A 339 -6.51 2.22 -1.01
CA HIS A 339 -6.52 0.82 -0.53
C HIS A 339 -7.82 0.40 0.16
N GLY A 340 -8.40 1.26 1.01
CA GLY A 340 -9.60 0.92 1.79
C GLY A 340 -10.80 0.62 0.90
N ILE A 341 -11.04 1.50 -0.07
CA ILE A 341 -12.14 1.36 -1.04
C ILE A 341 -11.94 0.13 -1.93
N LEU A 342 -10.72 -0.07 -2.44
CA LEU A 342 -10.40 -1.21 -3.28
C LEU A 342 -10.60 -2.54 -2.54
N LEU A 343 -10.13 -2.63 -1.31
CA LEU A 343 -10.29 -3.84 -0.49
C LEU A 343 -11.75 -4.12 -0.15
N ALA A 344 -12.55 -3.09 0.15
CA ALA A 344 -13.98 -3.24 0.41
C ALA A 344 -14.73 -3.75 -0.83
N GLU A 345 -14.40 -3.21 -2.02
CA GLU A 345 -15.01 -3.64 -3.27
C GLU A 345 -14.54 -5.04 -3.68
N THR A 346 -13.28 -5.37 -3.46
CA THR A 346 -12.75 -6.73 -3.64
C THR A 346 -13.51 -7.73 -2.76
N ALA A 347 -13.71 -7.39 -1.48
CA ALA A 347 -14.44 -8.23 -0.55
C ALA A 347 -15.92 -8.40 -0.92
N ARG A 348 -16.55 -7.36 -1.49
CA ARG A 348 -17.94 -7.40 -1.97
C ARG A 348 -18.11 -8.32 -3.18
N LEU A 349 -17.12 -8.37 -4.05
CA LEU A 349 -17.16 -9.15 -5.30
C LEU A 349 -16.66 -10.58 -5.13
N ALA A 350 -15.90 -10.85 -4.11
CA ALA A 350 -15.37 -12.18 -3.83
C ALA A 350 -16.45 -13.10 -3.26
N PRO A 351 -16.43 -14.42 -3.56
CA PRO A 351 -17.20 -15.40 -2.83
C PRO A 351 -16.88 -15.33 -1.33
N GLN A 352 -17.88 -15.52 -0.44
CA GLN A 352 -17.74 -15.28 1.00
C GLN A 352 -16.62 -16.08 1.67
N ASP A 353 -16.41 -17.31 1.25
CA ASP A 353 -15.36 -18.21 1.70
C ASP A 353 -13.98 -17.91 1.09
N GLN A 354 -13.90 -17.15 -0.02
CA GLN A 354 -12.68 -16.89 -0.76
C GLN A 354 -12.16 -15.45 -0.65
N VAL A 355 -12.77 -14.61 0.16
CA VAL A 355 -12.41 -13.18 0.29
C VAL A 355 -10.90 -12.99 0.53
N GLY A 356 -10.30 -13.79 1.41
CA GLY A 356 -8.87 -13.72 1.69
C GLY A 356 -8.02 -14.05 0.47
N GLY A 357 -8.32 -15.16 -0.23
CA GLY A 357 -7.59 -15.57 -1.43
C GLY A 357 -7.72 -14.56 -2.56
N VAL A 358 -8.94 -14.10 -2.85
CA VAL A 358 -9.22 -13.10 -3.90
C VAL A 358 -8.51 -11.77 -3.57
N THR A 359 -8.55 -11.33 -2.30
CA THR A 359 -7.81 -10.13 -1.85
C THR A 359 -6.31 -10.29 -2.10
N GLY A 360 -5.74 -11.45 -1.78
CA GLY A 360 -4.34 -11.74 -2.05
C GLY A 360 -4.02 -11.72 -3.54
N GLY A 361 -4.88 -12.33 -4.36
CA GLY A 361 -4.77 -12.31 -5.81
C GLY A 361 -4.79 -10.91 -6.39
N VAL A 362 -5.69 -10.03 -5.94
CA VAL A 362 -5.74 -8.62 -6.36
C VAL A 362 -4.50 -7.86 -5.90
N LEU A 363 -4.07 -8.00 -4.64
CA LEU A 363 -2.92 -7.28 -4.10
C LEU A 363 -1.58 -7.74 -4.70
N SER A 364 -1.49 -8.94 -5.26
CA SER A 364 -0.30 -9.37 -5.99
C SER A 364 0.03 -8.44 -7.16
N PHE A 365 -0.98 -7.85 -7.81
CA PHE A 365 -0.77 -6.86 -8.87
C PHE A 365 -0.17 -5.55 -8.32
N THR A 366 -0.49 -5.16 -7.09
CA THR A 366 0.21 -4.04 -6.42
C THR A 366 1.69 -4.34 -6.20
N SER A 367 2.02 -5.56 -5.75
CA SER A 367 3.41 -5.96 -5.54
C SER A 367 4.19 -5.99 -6.85
N VAL A 368 3.57 -6.46 -7.94
CA VAL A 368 4.15 -6.40 -9.30
C VAL A 368 4.42 -4.95 -9.70
N ALA A 369 3.46 -4.04 -9.45
CA ALA A 369 3.65 -2.63 -9.75
C ALA A 369 4.80 -2.01 -8.94
N MET A 370 4.89 -2.33 -7.64
CA MET A 370 5.97 -1.86 -6.76
C MET A 370 7.38 -2.35 -7.19
N MET A 371 7.45 -3.41 -7.98
CA MET A 371 8.72 -3.86 -8.59
C MET A 371 8.99 -3.16 -9.93
N ILE A 372 7.97 -3.08 -10.79
CA ILE A 372 8.13 -2.62 -12.17
C ILE A 372 8.30 -1.10 -12.26
N TYR A 373 7.44 -0.31 -11.58
CA TYR A 373 7.44 1.14 -11.74
C TYR A 373 8.74 1.80 -11.28
N PRO A 374 9.31 1.49 -10.10
CA PRO A 374 10.60 2.04 -9.70
C PRO A 374 11.75 1.64 -10.63
N ALA A 375 11.75 0.39 -11.12
CA ALA A 375 12.78 -0.08 -12.05
C ALA A 375 12.71 0.63 -13.40
N VAL A 376 11.51 0.78 -13.96
CA VAL A 376 11.28 1.52 -15.22
C VAL A 376 11.62 3.00 -15.03
N TYR A 377 11.18 3.61 -13.92
CA TYR A 377 11.47 5.00 -13.60
C TYR A 377 12.98 5.25 -13.49
N GLY A 378 13.71 4.42 -12.75
CA GLY A 378 15.14 4.51 -12.60
C GLY A 378 15.88 4.38 -13.94
N GLY A 379 15.44 3.45 -14.82
CA GLY A 379 15.98 3.29 -16.16
C GLY A 379 15.71 4.50 -17.06
N LEU A 380 14.52 5.08 -16.99
CA LEU A 380 14.17 6.30 -17.72
C LEU A 380 14.98 7.50 -17.22
N LEU A 381 15.07 7.67 -15.89
CA LEU A 381 15.86 8.74 -15.30
C LEU A 381 17.34 8.64 -15.71
N ALA A 382 17.94 7.45 -15.65
CA ALA A 382 19.32 7.22 -16.04
C ALA A 382 19.58 7.49 -17.54
N SER A 383 18.60 7.19 -18.41
CA SER A 383 18.76 7.36 -19.86
C SER A 383 18.41 8.74 -20.37
N THR A 384 17.49 9.46 -19.71
CA THR A 384 16.96 10.75 -20.20
C THR A 384 17.36 11.93 -19.32
N GLY A 385 17.80 11.70 -18.07
CA GLY A 385 18.02 12.73 -17.07
C GLY A 385 16.72 13.40 -16.55
N SER A 386 15.55 12.99 -17.06
CA SER A 386 14.27 13.62 -16.74
C SER A 386 13.53 12.90 -15.61
N TYR A 387 13.28 13.63 -14.53
CA TYR A 387 12.42 13.16 -13.42
C TYR A 387 10.94 13.09 -13.80
N GLY A 388 10.47 13.93 -14.71
CA GLY A 388 9.06 14.06 -15.09
C GLY A 388 8.52 12.91 -15.93
N ILE A 389 9.32 12.37 -16.88
CA ILE A 389 8.86 11.36 -17.86
C ILE A 389 8.29 10.12 -17.20
N GLY A 390 8.89 9.65 -16.11
CA GLY A 390 8.42 8.48 -15.41
C GLY A 390 7.04 8.68 -14.76
N PHE A 391 6.77 9.87 -14.20
CA PHE A 391 5.45 10.21 -13.66
C PHE A 391 4.40 10.35 -14.76
N LEU A 392 4.77 10.91 -15.93
CA LEU A 392 3.87 10.99 -17.09
C LEU A 392 3.42 9.60 -17.57
N LEU A 393 4.38 8.67 -17.72
CA LEU A 393 4.07 7.30 -18.12
C LEU A 393 3.22 6.57 -17.06
N ALA A 394 3.47 6.82 -15.77
CA ALA A 394 2.70 6.25 -14.69
C ALA A 394 1.26 6.78 -14.61
N ALA A 395 0.99 7.97 -15.13
CA ALA A 395 -0.35 8.54 -15.21
C ALA A 395 -1.26 7.77 -16.19
N ILE A 396 -0.70 7.18 -17.26
CA ILE A 396 -1.47 6.49 -18.30
C ILE A 396 -2.32 5.34 -17.73
N PRO A 397 -1.77 4.37 -16.97
CA PRO A 397 -2.59 3.31 -16.37
C PRO A 397 -3.66 3.84 -15.42
N SER A 398 -3.43 4.95 -14.72
CA SER A 398 -4.42 5.58 -13.84
C SER A 398 -5.61 6.15 -14.63
N PHE A 399 -5.38 6.78 -15.77
CA PHE A 399 -6.45 7.21 -16.66
C PHE A 399 -7.17 6.03 -17.34
N ILE A 400 -6.47 4.94 -17.64
CA ILE A 400 -7.10 3.70 -18.13
C ILE A 400 -8.02 3.13 -17.05
N ALA A 401 -7.59 3.09 -15.78
CA ALA A 401 -8.43 2.65 -14.66
C ALA A 401 -9.69 3.54 -14.53
N PHE A 402 -9.55 4.87 -14.62
CA PHE A 402 -10.69 5.78 -14.69
C PHE A 402 -11.66 5.40 -15.83
N ALA A 403 -11.16 5.26 -17.05
CA ALA A 403 -11.96 4.91 -18.23
C ALA A 403 -12.69 3.57 -18.07
N ILE A 404 -12.04 2.56 -17.49
CA ILE A 404 -12.63 1.26 -17.18
C ILE A 404 -13.82 1.43 -16.21
N PHE A 405 -13.64 2.18 -15.14
CA PHE A 405 -14.71 2.35 -14.15
C PHE A 405 -15.88 3.19 -14.68
N VAL A 406 -15.64 4.18 -15.51
CA VAL A 406 -16.71 5.01 -16.11
C VAL A 406 -17.50 4.26 -17.17
N ASN A 407 -16.85 3.46 -18.01
CA ASN A 407 -17.49 2.86 -19.19
C ASN A 407 -18.33 1.61 -18.91
N ARG A 408 -18.26 0.99 -17.73
CA ARG A 408 -19.08 -0.18 -17.42
C ARG A 408 -20.45 0.19 -16.85
N PRO A 409 -21.53 -0.60 -17.14
CA PRO A 409 -22.86 -0.33 -16.65
C PRO A 409 -22.92 -0.31 -15.13
N VAL A 410 -23.61 0.68 -14.57
CA VAL A 410 -23.79 0.90 -13.14
C VAL A 410 -25.15 0.35 -12.73
N GLU A 411 -25.19 -0.50 -11.73
CA GLU A 411 -26.43 -0.95 -11.08
C GLU A 411 -26.91 0.14 -10.11
N GLY A 412 -28.00 0.84 -10.47
CA GLY A 412 -28.67 1.83 -9.63
C GLY A 412 -29.52 2.83 -10.39
N PRO A 413 -30.78 3.13 -9.95
CA PRO A 413 -31.78 3.80 -10.80
C PRO A 413 -31.56 5.29 -11.03
N TRP A 414 -31.07 6.08 -10.07
CA TRP A 414 -30.97 7.55 -10.24
C TRP A 414 -29.58 8.02 -10.74
N LEU A 415 -28.54 7.35 -10.29
CA LEU A 415 -27.17 7.65 -10.71
C LEU A 415 -26.96 7.24 -12.18
N SER A 416 -27.60 6.15 -12.61
CA SER A 416 -27.56 5.69 -14.00
C SER A 416 -28.18 6.71 -14.99
N ALA A 417 -29.12 7.53 -14.56
CA ALA A 417 -29.69 8.61 -15.40
C ALA A 417 -28.72 9.80 -15.52
N LEU A 418 -28.11 10.21 -14.43
CA LEU A 418 -27.11 11.29 -14.39
C LEU A 418 -25.87 10.93 -15.20
N LEU A 419 -25.48 9.66 -15.19
CA LEU A 419 -24.32 9.14 -15.88
C LEU A 419 -24.56 8.88 -17.36
N ARG A 420 -25.79 8.54 -17.76
CA ARG A 420 -26.18 8.54 -19.17
C ARG A 420 -26.07 9.94 -19.76
N ALA A 421 -26.49 10.97 -19.00
CA ALA A 421 -26.32 12.36 -19.39
C ALA A 421 -24.83 12.76 -19.47
N PHE A 422 -24.00 12.32 -18.51
CA PHE A 422 -22.55 12.58 -18.53
C PHE A 422 -21.82 11.77 -19.63
N ARG A 423 -22.24 10.53 -19.93
CA ARG A 423 -21.74 9.73 -21.05
C ARG A 423 -22.01 10.34 -22.42
N SER A 424 -23.16 10.99 -22.59
CA SER A 424 -23.46 11.72 -23.83
C SER A 424 -22.53 12.94 -24.01
N TRP A 425 -22.02 13.46 -22.92
CA TRP A 425 -21.07 14.59 -22.90
C TRP A 425 -19.60 14.15 -23.02
N CYS A 426 -19.22 13.06 -22.33
CA CYS A 426 -17.89 12.47 -22.38
C CYS A 426 -17.83 11.30 -23.36
N ASN A 427 -18.08 11.54 -24.64
CA ASN A 427 -17.80 10.55 -25.66
C ASN A 427 -16.29 10.22 -25.56
N LEU A 428 -15.93 8.93 -25.42
CA LEU A 428 -14.55 8.45 -25.23
C LEU A 428 -13.57 9.08 -26.27
N ARG A 429 -14.06 9.41 -27.47
CA ARG A 429 -13.33 10.15 -28.51
C ARG A 429 -12.91 11.56 -28.07
N THR A 430 -13.69 12.22 -27.18
CA THR A 430 -13.37 13.58 -26.69
C THR A 430 -12.37 13.51 -25.54
N ALA A 431 -12.49 12.53 -24.63
CA ALA A 431 -11.53 12.32 -23.55
C ALA A 431 -10.17 11.86 -24.08
N VAL A 432 -10.14 10.96 -25.06
CA VAL A 432 -8.92 10.51 -25.74
C VAL A 432 -8.29 11.65 -26.56
N ARG A 433 -9.10 12.50 -27.20
CA ARG A 433 -8.60 13.70 -27.90
C ARG A 433 -8.06 14.74 -26.93
N ALA A 434 -8.72 14.97 -25.78
CA ALA A 434 -8.25 15.88 -24.75
C ALA A 434 -6.95 15.38 -24.11
N ALA A 435 -6.84 14.09 -23.79
CA ALA A 435 -5.60 13.47 -23.34
C ALA A 435 -4.50 13.50 -24.40
N GLY A 436 -4.86 13.28 -25.67
CA GLY A 436 -3.93 13.38 -26.80
C GLY A 436 -3.43 14.81 -27.05
N VAL A 437 -4.29 15.82 -26.87
CA VAL A 437 -3.90 17.24 -26.98
C VAL A 437 -2.98 17.67 -25.83
N VAL A 438 -3.25 17.20 -24.62
CA VAL A 438 -2.38 17.46 -23.44
C VAL A 438 -1.03 16.74 -23.61
N LEU A 439 -1.03 15.50 -24.10
CA LEU A 439 0.20 14.75 -24.42
C LEU A 439 0.99 15.40 -25.56
N ALA A 440 0.34 15.85 -26.62
CA ALA A 440 0.98 16.53 -27.74
C ALA A 440 1.51 17.91 -27.32
N GLY A 441 0.79 18.64 -26.47
CA GLY A 441 1.22 19.93 -25.94
C GLY A 441 2.44 19.83 -25.03
N SER A 442 2.52 18.80 -24.18
CA SER A 442 3.67 18.57 -23.31
C SER A 442 4.91 18.08 -24.08
N LEU A 443 4.72 17.26 -25.15
CA LEU A 443 5.80 16.81 -26.02
C LEU A 443 6.34 17.95 -26.92
N LEU A 444 5.48 18.86 -27.37
CA LEU A 444 5.88 20.03 -28.15
C LEU A 444 6.53 21.11 -27.28
N GLY A 445 6.09 21.30 -26.03
CA GLY A 445 6.71 22.21 -25.06
C GLY A 445 8.14 21.79 -24.70
N SER A 446 8.38 20.49 -24.53
CA SER A 446 9.73 19.96 -24.26
C SER A 446 10.66 20.05 -25.48
N ALA A 447 10.13 19.99 -26.72
CA ALA A 447 10.92 20.14 -27.93
C ALA A 447 11.41 21.61 -28.18
N TRP A 448 10.70 22.61 -27.62
CA TRP A 448 11.08 24.02 -27.73
C TRP A 448 12.25 24.43 -26.81
N HIS A 449 12.48 23.67 -25.71
CA HIS A 449 13.60 23.91 -24.80
C HIS A 449 14.92 23.26 -25.25
N PHE A 450 14.94 22.45 -26.31
CA PHE A 450 16.14 21.84 -26.87
C PHE A 450 16.70 22.58 -28.11
N SER A 451 16.10 23.70 -28.53
CA SER A 451 16.51 24.50 -29.70
C SER A 451 16.88 25.96 -29.38
N GLY A 452 17.22 26.26 -28.13
CA GLY A 452 17.71 27.57 -27.71
C GLY A 452 19.05 27.50 -27.02
#